data_560ab07d0c7f01dc4d31ee46a3479fbe
#
_entry.id   560ab07d0c7f01dc4d31ee46a3479fbe
#
_cell.length_a   1.000
_cell.length_b   1.000
_cell.length_c   1.000
_cell.angle_alpha   90.00
_cell.angle_beta   90.00
_cell.angle_gamma   90.00
#
_symmetry.space_group_name_H-M   'P 1'
#
loop_
_entity.id
_entity.type
_entity.pdbx_description
1 polymer ?
#
loop_
_entity_poly.entity_id
_entity_poly.type
_entity_poly.pdbx_seq_one_letter_code
_entity_poly.pdbx_strand_id
1 'polypeptide(L)'
;MEENRSLLGMGVDPNGSTQLIETSRWAKLLAILLLIGIGLMVLLLAFFWSQIGQFMATEAQGEENIAAAVGIMAAVVMVIVAVIVGILMSFLIKGANRIRLGIQSKDQILFNSGLASIKNYFVMYGVISIIGMIFSLLGILQR
;
A
#
# COMPACT_ATOMS: atom_id res chain seq x y z
N MET A 1 -11.19 38.09 -19.25
CA MET A 1 -9.91 37.50 -19.76
C MET A 1 -9.15 36.65 -18.72
N GLU A 2 -9.57 36.56 -17.47
CA GLU A 2 -8.87 35.77 -16.42
C GLU A 2 -9.36 34.32 -16.32
N GLU A 3 -10.55 34.04 -16.82
CA GLU A 3 -11.14 32.69 -16.75
C GLU A 3 -10.41 31.64 -17.61
N ASN A 4 -9.74 32.08 -18.68
CA ASN A 4 -8.95 31.21 -19.54
C ASN A 4 -7.58 30.81 -18.95
N ARG A 5 -7.07 31.54 -17.96
CA ARG A 5 -5.78 31.23 -17.32
C ARG A 5 -5.88 30.05 -16.35
N SER A 6 -7.05 29.81 -15.74
CA SER A 6 -7.19 28.73 -14.76
C SER A 6 -7.23 27.33 -15.40
N LEU A 7 -7.77 27.20 -16.59
CA LEU A 7 -7.83 25.94 -17.32
C LEU A 7 -6.54 25.67 -18.10
N LEU A 8 -5.94 26.70 -18.69
CA LEU A 8 -4.65 26.61 -19.35
C LEU A 8 -3.49 26.43 -18.36
N GLY A 9 -3.65 26.91 -17.08
CA GLY A 9 -2.68 26.71 -16.02
C GLY A 9 -2.61 25.26 -15.51
N MET A 10 -3.68 24.47 -15.64
CA MET A 10 -3.65 23.05 -15.27
C MET A 10 -3.05 22.15 -16.36
N GLY A 11 -2.94 22.63 -17.61
CA GLY A 11 -2.37 21.86 -18.72
C GLY A 11 -3.09 20.52 -19.00
N VAL A 12 -4.28 20.33 -18.45
CA VAL A 12 -5.05 19.09 -18.58
C VAL A 12 -6.16 19.30 -19.59
N ASP A 13 -6.02 18.65 -20.73
CA ASP A 13 -7.05 18.56 -21.77
C ASP A 13 -8.35 17.96 -21.18
N PRO A 14 -9.55 18.35 -21.66
CA PRO A 14 -10.83 17.77 -21.23
C PRO A 14 -10.86 16.23 -21.27
N ASN A 15 -10.25 15.62 -22.27
CA ASN A 15 -10.09 14.17 -22.36
C ASN A 15 -9.17 13.62 -21.27
N GLY A 16 -8.06 14.30 -20.98
CA GLY A 16 -7.12 13.94 -19.91
C GLY A 16 -7.76 14.04 -18.52
N SER A 17 -8.61 15.05 -18.29
CA SER A 17 -9.32 15.21 -17.02
C SER A 17 -10.29 14.06 -16.75
N THR A 18 -11.00 13.60 -17.77
CA THR A 18 -11.93 12.47 -17.66
C THR A 18 -11.19 11.18 -17.36
N GLN A 19 -10.09 10.92 -18.05
CA GLN A 19 -9.24 9.74 -17.79
C GLN A 19 -8.63 9.76 -16.39
N LEU A 20 -8.19 10.91 -15.90
CA LEU A 20 -7.65 11.04 -14.54
C LEU A 20 -8.72 10.77 -13.46
N ILE A 21 -9.95 11.25 -13.67
CA ILE A 21 -11.06 10.95 -12.75
C ILE A 21 -11.37 9.46 -12.75
N GLU A 22 -11.41 8.83 -13.90
CA GLU A 22 -11.67 7.40 -14.04
C GLU A 22 -10.54 6.57 -13.40
N THR A 23 -9.29 6.88 -13.69
CA THR A 23 -8.13 6.26 -13.06
C THR A 23 -8.13 6.42 -11.55
N SER A 24 -8.53 7.58 -11.03
CA SER A 24 -8.63 7.82 -9.58
C SER A 24 -9.70 6.96 -8.91
N ARG A 25 -10.81 6.69 -9.61
CA ARG A 25 -11.87 5.77 -9.11
C ARG A 25 -11.35 4.33 -9.03
N TRP A 26 -10.69 3.87 -10.08
CA TRP A 26 -10.10 2.54 -10.12
C TRP A 26 -8.98 2.37 -9.07
N ALA A 27 -8.11 3.35 -8.93
CA ALA A 27 -7.07 3.35 -7.91
C ALA A 27 -7.66 3.25 -6.48
N LYS A 28 -8.72 4.00 -6.21
CA LYS A 28 -9.44 3.92 -4.92
C LYS A 28 -10.08 2.55 -4.71
N LEU A 29 -10.75 2.00 -5.72
CA LEU A 29 -11.38 0.68 -5.64
C LEU A 29 -10.35 -0.40 -5.36
N LEU A 30 -9.23 -0.41 -6.10
CA LEU A 30 -8.13 -1.35 -5.89
C LEU A 30 -7.53 -1.22 -4.48
N ALA A 31 -7.33 0.01 -4.00
CA ALA A 31 -6.79 0.23 -2.65
C ALA A 31 -7.73 -0.30 -1.56
N ILE A 32 -9.03 -0.12 -1.70
CA ILE A 32 -10.04 -0.66 -0.76
C ILE A 32 -10.05 -2.18 -0.83
N LEU A 33 -10.03 -2.77 -2.02
CA LEU A 33 -10.03 -4.22 -2.21
C LEU A 33 -8.78 -4.86 -1.60
N LEU A 34 -7.61 -4.23 -1.77
CA LEU A 34 -6.36 -4.67 -1.13
C LEU A 34 -6.44 -4.57 0.40
N LEU A 35 -7.02 -3.49 0.95
CA LEU A 35 -7.21 -3.36 2.40
C LEU A 35 -8.12 -4.47 2.95
N ILE A 36 -9.21 -4.78 2.25
CA ILE A 36 -10.10 -5.89 2.62
C ILE A 36 -9.34 -7.21 2.56
N GLY A 37 -8.55 -7.45 1.50
CA GLY A 37 -7.73 -8.64 1.34
C GLY A 37 -6.73 -8.83 2.48
N ILE A 38 -6.05 -7.75 2.89
CA ILE A 38 -5.12 -7.77 4.03
C ILE A 38 -5.87 -8.07 5.34
N GLY A 39 -7.02 -7.42 5.56
CA GLY A 39 -7.86 -7.68 6.74
C GLY A 39 -8.30 -9.15 6.80
N LEU A 40 -8.73 -9.71 5.68
CA LEU A 40 -9.10 -11.12 5.59
C LEU A 40 -7.90 -12.04 5.83
N MET A 41 -6.73 -11.71 5.29
CA MET A 41 -5.50 -12.47 5.52
C MET A 41 -5.11 -12.48 7.01
N VAL A 42 -5.19 -11.33 7.69
CA VAL A 42 -4.92 -11.25 9.13
C VAL A 42 -5.92 -12.09 9.93
N LEU A 43 -7.21 -12.07 9.57
CA LEU A 43 -8.23 -12.90 10.19
C LEU A 43 -7.96 -14.40 9.99
N LEU A 44 -7.60 -14.81 8.79
CA LEU A 44 -7.25 -16.20 8.50
C LEU A 44 -6.03 -16.64 9.30
N LEU A 45 -5.01 -15.81 9.40
CA LEU A 45 -3.83 -16.10 10.21
C LEU A 45 -4.18 -16.24 11.69
N ALA A 46 -5.02 -15.36 12.22
CA ALA A 46 -5.47 -15.46 13.62
C ALA A 46 -6.26 -16.76 13.86
N PHE A 47 -7.10 -17.16 12.90
CA PHE A 47 -7.90 -18.38 13.01
C PHE A 47 -7.05 -19.64 12.90
N PHE A 48 -6.07 -19.66 12.01
CA PHE A 48 -5.18 -20.81 11.80
C PHE A 48 -3.90 -20.77 12.63
N TRP A 49 -3.78 -19.83 13.57
CA TRP A 49 -2.56 -19.64 14.36
C TRP A 49 -2.06 -20.92 15.05
N SER A 50 -2.97 -21.68 15.64
CA SER A 50 -2.63 -22.93 16.31
C SER A 50 -2.12 -24.01 15.34
N GLN A 51 -2.65 -24.06 14.13
CA GLN A 51 -2.23 -25.01 13.09
C GLN A 51 -0.84 -24.66 12.54
N ILE A 52 -0.58 -23.36 12.35
CA ILE A 52 0.73 -22.85 11.91
C ILE A 52 1.80 -23.14 12.98
N GLY A 53 1.45 -22.96 14.25
CA GLY A 53 2.35 -23.28 15.36
C GLY A 53 2.74 -24.75 15.40
N GLN A 54 1.80 -25.67 15.21
CA GLN A 54 2.07 -27.10 15.12
C GLN A 54 2.94 -27.47 13.94
N PHE A 55 2.70 -26.89 12.77
CA PHE A 55 3.52 -27.11 11.59
C PHE A 55 4.96 -26.65 11.78
N MET A 56 5.16 -25.45 12.35
CA MET A 56 6.49 -24.94 12.67
C MET A 56 7.21 -25.76 13.74
N ALA A 57 6.51 -26.29 14.74
CA ALA A 57 7.07 -27.16 15.76
C ALA A 57 7.57 -28.48 15.16
N THR A 58 6.90 -29.02 14.16
CA THR A 58 7.30 -30.23 13.45
C THR A 58 8.60 -30.01 12.65
N GLU A 59 8.73 -28.89 11.99
CA GLU A 59 9.95 -28.51 11.25
C GLU A 59 11.14 -28.18 12.17
N ALA A 60 10.90 -27.68 13.37
CA ALA A 60 11.93 -27.35 14.37
C ALA A 60 12.47 -28.55 15.16
N GLN A 61 12.21 -29.80 14.72
CA GLN A 61 12.74 -31.03 15.30
C GLN A 61 12.55 -31.18 16.83
N GLY A 62 11.41 -30.71 17.35
CA GLY A 62 11.02 -30.95 18.74
C GLY A 62 11.50 -29.94 19.77
N GLU A 63 12.19 -28.87 19.39
CA GLU A 63 12.49 -27.75 20.29
C GLU A 63 11.29 -26.76 20.34
N GLU A 64 10.32 -27.03 21.19
CA GLU A 64 9.10 -26.23 21.34
C GLU A 64 9.37 -24.72 21.55
N ASN A 65 10.44 -24.40 22.26
CA ASN A 65 10.82 -23.01 22.55
C ASN A 65 11.27 -22.25 21.28
N ILE A 66 11.97 -22.93 20.37
CA ILE A 66 12.41 -22.31 19.10
C ILE A 66 11.22 -22.12 18.17
N ALA A 67 10.33 -23.11 18.06
CA ALA A 67 9.13 -23.02 17.25
C ALA A 67 8.21 -21.87 17.72
N ALA A 68 8.02 -21.72 19.03
CA ALA A 68 7.25 -20.63 19.61
C ALA A 68 7.88 -19.25 19.31
N ALA A 69 9.21 -19.13 19.46
CA ALA A 69 9.94 -17.89 19.17
C ALA A 69 9.84 -17.50 17.68
N VAL A 70 10.00 -18.44 16.76
CA VAL A 70 9.88 -18.23 15.33
C VAL A 70 8.44 -17.82 14.96
N GLY A 71 7.44 -18.46 15.57
CA GLY A 71 6.03 -18.11 15.38
C GLY A 71 5.73 -16.68 15.83
N ILE A 72 6.21 -16.27 17.00
CA ILE A 72 6.03 -14.90 17.52
C ILE A 72 6.73 -13.89 16.60
N MET A 73 7.97 -14.16 16.17
CA MET A 73 8.69 -13.29 15.25
C MET A 73 7.96 -13.14 13.91
N ALA A 74 7.44 -14.21 13.35
CA ALA A 74 6.64 -14.18 12.12
C ALA A 74 5.38 -13.33 12.29
N ALA A 75 4.68 -13.45 13.41
CA ALA A 75 3.50 -12.63 13.72
C ALA A 75 3.85 -11.15 13.80
N VAL A 76 4.92 -10.79 14.51
CA VAL A 76 5.37 -9.40 14.64
C VAL A 76 5.71 -8.82 13.27
N VAL A 77 6.46 -9.53 12.44
CA VAL A 77 6.78 -9.11 11.06
C VAL A 77 5.51 -8.90 10.24
N MET A 78 4.54 -9.81 10.32
CA MET A 78 3.27 -9.68 9.62
C MET A 78 2.49 -8.43 10.04
N VAL A 79 2.41 -8.14 11.33
CA VAL A 79 1.75 -6.93 11.83
C VAL A 79 2.46 -5.68 11.30
N ILE A 80 3.79 -5.65 11.32
CA ILE A 80 4.57 -4.53 10.79
C ILE A 80 4.27 -4.33 9.29
N VAL A 81 4.28 -5.40 8.51
CA VAL A 81 3.97 -5.34 7.08
C VAL A 81 2.55 -4.86 6.84
N ALA A 82 1.56 -5.36 7.58
CA ALA A 82 0.17 -4.93 7.47
C ALA A 82 0.01 -3.42 7.77
N VAL A 83 0.69 -2.91 8.80
CA VAL A 83 0.68 -1.48 9.13
C VAL A 83 1.31 -0.65 8.00
N ILE A 84 2.46 -1.06 7.48
CA ILE A 84 3.14 -0.36 6.38
C ILE A 84 2.23 -0.31 5.15
N VAL A 85 1.63 -1.42 4.76
CA VAL A 85 0.71 -1.47 3.61
C VAL A 85 -0.53 -0.61 3.87
N GLY A 86 -1.08 -0.61 5.09
CA GLY A 86 -2.19 0.25 5.47
C GLY A 86 -1.87 1.75 5.30
N ILE A 87 -0.67 2.17 5.70
CA ILE A 87 -0.18 3.54 5.50
C ILE A 87 -0.08 3.87 4.01
N LEU A 88 0.54 2.99 3.22
CA LEU A 88 0.67 3.16 1.77
C LEU A 88 -0.70 3.30 1.08
N MET A 89 -1.66 2.44 1.43
CA MET A 89 -3.02 2.52 0.88
C MET A 89 -3.74 3.82 1.28
N SER A 90 -3.49 4.33 2.49
CA SER A 90 -4.03 5.61 2.93
C SER A 90 -3.54 6.77 2.05
N PHE A 91 -2.26 6.78 1.67
CA PHE A 91 -1.73 7.79 0.73
C PHE A 91 -2.38 7.68 -0.65
N LEU A 92 -2.56 6.47 -1.16
CA LEU A 92 -3.20 6.25 -2.45
C LEU A 92 -4.66 6.70 -2.46
N ILE A 93 -5.44 6.35 -1.42
CA ILE A 93 -6.85 6.75 -1.30
C ILE A 93 -6.97 8.27 -1.17
N LYS A 94 -6.15 8.89 -0.31
CA LYS A 94 -6.13 10.36 -0.14
C LYS A 94 -5.75 11.07 -1.43
N GLY A 95 -4.71 10.56 -2.13
CA GLY A 95 -4.28 11.09 -3.41
C GLY A 95 -5.38 11.03 -4.46
N ALA A 96 -5.99 9.87 -4.65
CA ALA A 96 -7.08 9.66 -5.61
C ALA A 96 -8.28 10.57 -5.32
N ASN A 97 -8.69 10.70 -4.06
CA ASN A 97 -9.79 11.57 -3.68
C ASN A 97 -9.49 13.05 -3.94
N ARG A 98 -8.28 13.53 -3.60
CA ARG A 98 -7.88 14.92 -3.80
C ARG A 98 -7.76 15.28 -5.27
N ILE A 99 -7.21 14.38 -6.10
CA ILE A 99 -7.17 14.59 -7.56
C ILE A 99 -8.58 14.74 -8.12
N ARG A 100 -9.47 13.81 -7.77
CA ARG A 100 -10.86 13.87 -8.24
C ARG A 100 -11.54 15.16 -7.82
N LEU A 101 -11.44 15.54 -6.54
CA LEU A 101 -12.05 16.77 -6.03
C LEU A 101 -11.41 18.01 -6.67
N GLY A 102 -10.08 18.03 -6.82
CA GLY A 102 -9.37 19.15 -7.45
C GLY A 102 -9.81 19.39 -8.90
N ILE A 103 -10.05 18.32 -9.68
CA ILE A 103 -10.56 18.43 -11.05
C ILE A 103 -12.02 18.91 -11.03
N GLN A 104 -12.86 18.38 -10.15
CA GLN A 104 -14.28 18.74 -10.08
C GLN A 104 -14.52 20.18 -9.60
N SER A 105 -13.72 20.64 -8.62
CA SER A 105 -13.80 22.01 -8.09
C SER A 105 -12.94 23.02 -8.83
N LYS A 106 -12.20 22.57 -9.87
CA LYS A 106 -11.20 23.40 -10.58
C LYS A 106 -10.14 24.01 -9.63
N ASP A 107 -9.84 23.31 -8.53
CA ASP A 107 -8.90 23.73 -7.51
C ASP A 107 -7.54 23.12 -7.76
N GLN A 108 -6.60 23.93 -8.25
CA GLN A 108 -5.26 23.51 -8.59
C GLN A 108 -4.43 23.13 -7.34
N ILE A 109 -4.69 23.75 -6.20
CA ILE A 109 -3.98 23.45 -4.94
C ILE A 109 -4.35 22.05 -4.48
N LEU A 110 -5.64 21.72 -4.53
CA LEU A 110 -6.16 20.42 -4.15
C LEU A 110 -5.67 19.32 -5.11
N PHE A 111 -5.63 19.61 -6.41
CA PHE A 111 -5.10 18.71 -7.43
C PHE A 111 -3.61 18.41 -7.20
N ASN A 112 -2.77 19.44 -7.01
CA ASN A 112 -1.35 19.29 -6.74
C ASN A 112 -1.08 18.52 -5.44
N SER A 113 -1.88 18.76 -4.40
CA SER A 113 -1.82 18.02 -3.13
C SER A 113 -2.15 16.52 -3.32
N GLY A 114 -3.08 16.21 -4.23
CA GLY A 114 -3.38 14.84 -4.62
C GLY A 114 -2.21 14.15 -5.32
N LEU A 115 -1.59 14.84 -6.29
CA LEU A 115 -0.38 14.35 -6.98
C LEU A 115 0.78 14.14 -6.01
N ALA A 116 0.98 15.05 -5.05
CA ALA A 116 2.00 14.91 -4.02
C ALA A 116 1.77 13.67 -3.15
N SER A 117 0.52 13.34 -2.83
CA SER A 117 0.18 12.13 -2.08
C SER A 117 0.51 10.85 -2.88
N ILE A 118 0.22 10.84 -4.18
CA ILE A 118 0.58 9.73 -5.06
C ILE A 118 2.09 9.60 -5.23
N LYS A 119 2.79 10.73 -5.40
CA LYS A 119 4.26 10.75 -5.43
C LYS A 119 4.83 10.10 -4.17
N ASN A 120 4.35 10.49 -2.99
CA ASN A 120 4.81 9.94 -1.72
C ASN A 120 4.54 8.43 -1.61
N TYR A 121 3.39 7.95 -2.11
CA TYR A 121 3.11 6.53 -2.22
C TYR A 121 4.19 5.79 -3.02
N PHE A 122 4.51 6.27 -4.23
CA PHE A 122 5.52 5.62 -5.08
C PHE A 122 6.92 5.69 -4.49
N VAL A 123 7.30 6.79 -3.86
CA VAL A 123 8.60 6.94 -3.19
C VAL A 123 8.71 5.93 -2.04
N MET A 124 7.72 5.84 -1.16
CA MET A 124 7.73 4.89 -0.05
C MET A 124 7.72 3.44 -0.54
N TYR A 125 6.88 3.13 -1.53
CA TYR A 125 6.83 1.81 -2.13
C TYR A 125 8.18 1.41 -2.76
N GLY A 126 8.82 2.32 -3.50
CA GLY A 126 10.12 2.11 -4.10
C GLY A 126 11.22 1.84 -3.06
N VAL A 127 11.27 2.64 -1.99
CA VAL A 127 12.24 2.44 -0.91
C VAL A 127 12.04 1.07 -0.24
N ILE A 128 10.81 0.71 0.11
CA ILE A 128 10.49 -0.58 0.74
C ILE A 128 10.85 -1.74 -0.20
N SER A 129 10.57 -1.61 -1.50
CA SER A 129 10.89 -2.61 -2.51
C SER A 129 12.39 -2.84 -2.64
N ILE A 130 13.20 -1.76 -2.63
CA ILE A 130 14.67 -1.86 -2.68
C ILE A 130 15.21 -2.55 -1.43
N ILE A 131 14.71 -2.17 -0.25
CA ILE A 131 15.09 -2.81 1.02
C ILE A 131 14.76 -4.31 0.98
N GLY A 132 13.55 -4.68 0.55
CA GLY A 132 13.13 -6.06 0.41
C GLY A 132 14.02 -6.86 -0.55
N MET A 133 14.42 -6.24 -1.67
CA MET A 133 15.32 -6.86 -2.64
C MET A 133 16.71 -7.12 -2.05
N ILE A 134 17.26 -6.17 -1.26
CA ILE A 134 18.54 -6.33 -0.58
C ILE A 134 18.48 -7.50 0.42
N PHE A 135 17.44 -7.60 1.25
CA PHE A 135 17.26 -8.70 2.18
C PHE A 135 17.10 -10.05 1.46
N SER A 136 16.39 -10.08 0.33
CA SER A 136 16.25 -11.28 -0.49
C SER A 136 17.59 -11.75 -1.04
N LEU A 137 18.44 -10.85 -1.54
CA LEU A 137 19.78 -11.17 -2.02
C LEU A 137 20.68 -11.70 -0.91
N LEU A 138 20.64 -11.08 0.27
CA LEU A 138 21.41 -11.55 1.42
C LEU A 138 20.98 -12.95 1.85
N GLY A 139 19.68 -13.26 1.81
CA GLY A 139 19.17 -14.60 2.13
C GLY A 139 19.60 -15.67 1.13
N ILE A 140 19.82 -15.31 -0.13
CA ILE A 140 20.35 -16.24 -1.16
C ILE A 140 21.85 -16.49 -0.95
N LEU A 141 22.61 -15.46 -0.56
CA LEU A 141 24.07 -15.58 -0.33
C LEU A 141 24.44 -16.40 0.91
N GLN A 142 23.50 -16.61 1.84
CA GLN A 142 23.70 -17.39 3.07
C GLN A 142 23.31 -18.87 2.92
N ARG A 143 22.84 -19.28 1.74
CA ARG A 143 22.53 -20.66 1.39
C ARG A 143 23.70 -21.34 0.67
#